data_d7eef99ad7f23b7750217452c4acc73a
#
_entry.id   d7eef99ad7f23b7750217452c4acc73a
#
_cell.length_a   1.000
_cell.length_b   1.000
_cell.length_c   1.000
_cell.angle_alpha   90.00
_cell.angle_beta   90.00
_cell.angle_gamma   90.00
#
_symmetry.space_group_name_H-M   'P 1'
#
loop_
_entity.id
_entity.type
_entity.pdbx_description
1 polymer ?
#
loop_
_entity_poly.entity_id
_entity_poly.type
_entity_poly.pdbx_seq_one_letter_code
_entity_poly.pdbx_strand_id
1 'polypeptide(L)'
;MPTHAEKRVVPYRPEQLFDLVADVAKYPQFLPWCVGARIRSQTEKELIADLTIGFGPFRESFTSRVTLERPHRVKVRYEKGPFRYLNNEWDFEPHPTGCCVDFFVDFEFRSRILQRAIGVVFNEAVRRMVNAFLKRARDVYGPPPATVSVVPAPARARP
;
A
#
# COMPACT_ATOMS: atom_id res chain seq x y z
N MET A 1 -15.05 -4.81 -10.77
CA MET A 1 -14.62 -4.36 -9.43
C MET A 1 -13.11 -4.39 -9.37
N PRO A 2 -12.48 -3.25 -9.04
CA PRO A 2 -11.01 -3.20 -9.03
C PRO A 2 -10.42 -4.08 -7.95
N THR A 3 -9.65 -5.04 -8.36
CA THR A 3 -8.92 -5.95 -7.50
C THR A 3 -7.51 -6.10 -8.04
N HIS A 4 -6.52 -6.03 -7.18
CA HIS A 4 -5.13 -6.24 -7.56
C HIS A 4 -4.42 -7.10 -6.53
N ALA A 5 -3.72 -8.11 -7.02
CA ALA A 5 -2.88 -8.98 -6.20
C ALA A 5 -1.53 -9.12 -6.88
N GLU A 6 -0.46 -8.94 -6.12
CA GLU A 6 0.88 -8.95 -6.68
C GLU A 6 1.86 -9.51 -5.67
N LYS A 7 2.83 -10.32 -6.15
CA LYS A 7 3.99 -10.72 -5.36
C LYS A 7 5.23 -10.18 -6.02
N ARG A 8 6.13 -9.63 -5.22
CA ARG A 8 7.37 -9.04 -5.72
C ARG A 8 8.49 -9.25 -4.72
N VAL A 9 9.65 -9.67 -5.21
CA VAL A 9 10.86 -9.73 -4.40
C VAL A 9 11.58 -8.39 -4.50
N VAL A 10 11.89 -7.80 -3.35
CA VAL A 10 12.56 -6.51 -3.26
C VAL A 10 13.82 -6.61 -2.41
N PRO A 11 14.85 -5.79 -2.68
CA PRO A 11 16.16 -5.91 -2.01
C PRO A 11 16.24 -5.18 -0.67
N TYR A 12 15.16 -5.23 0.11
CA TYR A 12 15.11 -4.64 1.44
C TYR A 12 14.54 -5.67 2.41
N ARG A 13 14.88 -5.54 3.70
CA ARG A 13 14.42 -6.48 4.71
C ARG A 13 12.93 -6.33 5.02
N PRO A 14 12.27 -7.37 5.50
CA PRO A 14 10.86 -7.27 5.90
C PRO A 14 10.59 -6.14 6.89
N GLU A 15 11.47 -5.96 7.89
CA GLU A 15 11.32 -4.90 8.88
C GLU A 15 11.32 -3.52 8.24
N GLN A 16 12.19 -3.31 7.25
CA GLN A 16 12.29 -2.02 6.54
C GLN A 16 11.02 -1.72 5.78
N LEU A 17 10.51 -2.70 5.05
CA LEU A 17 9.28 -2.50 4.27
C LEU A 17 8.05 -2.39 5.15
N PHE A 18 7.99 -3.20 6.21
CA PHE A 18 6.91 -3.10 7.18
C PHE A 18 6.84 -1.69 7.76
N ASP A 19 7.96 -1.19 8.25
CA ASP A 19 8.01 0.15 8.88
C ASP A 19 7.61 1.24 7.89
N LEU A 20 7.99 1.09 6.63
CA LEU A 20 7.64 2.04 5.58
C LEU A 20 6.12 2.06 5.32
N VAL A 21 5.52 0.88 5.19
CA VAL A 21 4.08 0.75 4.93
C VAL A 21 3.26 1.13 6.16
N ALA A 22 3.76 0.85 7.35
CA ALA A 22 3.08 1.17 8.60
C ALA A 22 3.12 2.67 8.93
N ASP A 23 4.04 3.42 8.34
CA ASP A 23 4.20 4.85 8.61
C ASP A 23 3.21 5.69 7.79
N VAL A 24 1.95 5.51 8.09
CA VAL A 24 0.84 6.10 7.33
C VAL A 24 0.86 7.62 7.34
N ALA A 25 1.35 8.23 8.43
CA ALA A 25 1.44 9.69 8.53
C ALA A 25 2.33 10.31 7.44
N LYS A 26 3.25 9.54 6.88
CA LYS A 26 4.18 10.01 5.86
C LYS A 26 3.67 9.83 4.43
N TYR A 27 2.54 9.15 4.25
CA TYR A 27 2.01 8.84 2.92
C TYR A 27 1.87 10.07 2.00
N PRO A 28 1.40 11.24 2.49
CA PRO A 28 1.30 12.41 1.60
C PRO A 28 2.63 12.90 1.04
N GLN A 29 3.75 12.50 1.65
CA GLN A 29 5.07 12.92 1.19
C GLN A 29 5.51 12.21 -0.09
N PHE A 30 4.95 11.05 -0.40
CA PHE A 30 5.43 10.25 -1.53
C PHE A 30 4.35 9.54 -2.36
N LEU A 31 3.15 9.32 -1.81
CA LEU A 31 2.09 8.66 -2.58
C LEU A 31 1.36 9.65 -3.47
N PRO A 32 1.25 9.38 -4.78
CA PRO A 32 0.73 10.37 -5.75
C PRO A 32 -0.66 10.90 -5.47
N TRP A 33 -1.56 10.09 -4.92
CA TRP A 33 -2.95 10.53 -4.66
C TRP A 33 -3.31 10.59 -3.20
N CYS A 34 -2.37 10.41 -2.30
CA CYS A 34 -2.61 10.66 -0.89
C CYS A 34 -2.27 12.12 -0.61
N VAL A 35 -3.28 12.95 -0.41
CA VAL A 35 -3.08 14.39 -0.20
C VAL A 35 -3.19 14.79 1.26
N GLY A 36 -3.56 13.86 2.13
CA GLY A 36 -3.60 14.11 3.57
C GLY A 36 -3.64 12.81 4.34
N ALA A 37 -3.06 12.81 5.55
CA ALA A 37 -3.10 11.68 6.45
C ALA A 37 -3.12 12.20 7.89
N ARG A 38 -4.02 11.67 8.70
CA ARG A 38 -4.15 12.03 10.10
C ARG A 38 -4.28 10.78 10.95
N ILE A 39 -3.39 10.63 11.93
CA ILE A 39 -3.44 9.51 12.85
C ILE A 39 -4.36 9.88 14.01
N ARG A 40 -5.42 9.10 14.21
CA ARG A 40 -6.35 9.28 15.31
C ARG A 40 -5.88 8.60 16.58
N SER A 41 -5.34 7.39 16.44
CA SER A 41 -4.79 6.64 17.56
C SER A 41 -3.78 5.64 17.03
N GLN A 42 -2.83 5.28 17.87
CA GLN A 42 -1.77 4.35 17.49
C GLN A 42 -1.26 3.57 18.67
N THR A 43 -1.15 2.25 18.52
CA THR A 43 -0.47 1.34 19.43
C THR A 43 0.52 0.53 18.62
N GLU A 44 1.25 -0.37 19.27
CA GLU A 44 2.16 -1.26 18.55
C GLU A 44 1.45 -2.20 17.57
N LYS A 45 0.18 -2.51 17.85
CA LYS A 45 -0.59 -3.50 17.09
C LYS A 45 -1.68 -2.92 16.23
N GLU A 46 -2.02 -1.67 16.41
CA GLU A 46 -3.15 -1.06 15.71
C GLU A 46 -2.98 0.43 15.52
N LEU A 47 -3.49 0.89 14.40
CA LEU A 47 -3.45 2.28 14.03
C LEU A 47 -4.82 2.63 13.43
N ILE A 48 -5.39 3.76 13.86
CA ILE A 48 -6.60 4.30 13.23
C ILE A 48 -6.23 5.61 12.58
N ALA A 49 -6.49 5.71 11.29
CA ALA A 49 -6.08 6.86 10.49
C ALA A 49 -7.16 7.33 9.53
N ASP A 50 -7.18 8.63 9.30
CA ASP A 50 -7.96 9.24 8.22
C ASP A 50 -6.99 9.53 7.08
N LEU A 51 -7.34 9.06 5.89
CA LEU A 51 -6.60 9.35 4.68
C LEU A 51 -7.48 10.16 3.75
N THR A 52 -6.90 11.17 3.12
CA THR A 52 -7.56 11.95 2.08
C THR A 52 -6.90 11.60 0.75
N ILE A 53 -7.72 11.13 -0.18
CA ILE A 53 -7.26 10.78 -1.52
C ILE A 53 -7.74 11.85 -2.50
N GLY A 54 -6.86 12.24 -3.43
CA GLY A 54 -7.17 13.16 -4.50
C GLY A 54 -7.01 12.48 -5.84
N PHE A 55 -8.04 12.57 -6.67
CA PHE A 55 -8.06 11.93 -7.97
C PHE A 55 -8.81 12.86 -8.94
N GLY A 56 -8.09 13.51 -9.85
CA GLY A 56 -8.68 14.49 -10.74
C GLY A 56 -9.41 15.58 -9.94
N PRO A 57 -10.70 15.81 -10.22
CA PRO A 57 -11.48 16.78 -9.45
C PRO A 57 -12.02 16.22 -8.14
N PHE A 58 -11.78 14.93 -7.87
CA PHE A 58 -12.33 14.26 -6.70
C PHE A 58 -11.38 14.33 -5.51
N ARG A 59 -11.95 14.60 -4.33
CA ARG A 59 -11.26 14.50 -3.05
C ARG A 59 -12.18 13.81 -2.07
N GLU A 60 -11.68 12.69 -1.51
CA GLU A 60 -12.46 11.89 -0.59
C GLU A 60 -11.60 11.51 0.60
N SER A 61 -12.20 11.54 1.78
CA SER A 61 -11.52 11.11 3.00
C SER A 61 -12.17 9.86 3.54
N PHE A 62 -11.36 8.97 4.07
CA PHE A 62 -11.88 7.76 4.70
C PHE A 62 -11.08 7.40 5.93
N THR A 63 -11.72 6.70 6.86
CA THR A 63 -11.11 6.22 8.08
C THR A 63 -10.86 4.73 7.97
N SER A 64 -9.66 4.30 8.31
CA SER A 64 -9.32 2.88 8.32
C SER A 64 -8.67 2.48 9.63
N ARG A 65 -8.86 1.21 9.96
CA ARG A 65 -8.21 0.54 11.08
C ARG A 65 -7.13 -0.37 10.51
N VAL A 66 -5.90 -0.12 10.92
CA VAL A 66 -4.75 -0.84 10.40
C VAL A 66 -4.22 -1.74 11.49
N THR A 67 -4.22 -3.05 11.21
CA THR A 67 -3.64 -4.03 12.11
C THR A 67 -2.17 -4.22 11.75
N LEU A 68 -1.31 -4.13 12.75
CA LEU A 68 0.14 -4.18 12.60
C LEU A 68 0.68 -5.45 13.25
N GLU A 69 1.23 -6.36 12.46
CA GLU A 69 1.87 -7.59 12.93
C GLU A 69 3.31 -7.57 12.47
N ARG A 70 4.12 -6.77 13.16
CA ARG A 70 5.50 -6.54 12.79
C ARG A 70 6.34 -7.80 12.93
N PRO A 71 7.20 -8.13 11.95
CA PRO A 71 7.42 -7.44 10.66
C PRO A 71 6.69 -8.09 9.48
N HIS A 72 5.66 -8.90 9.74
CA HIS A 72 5.10 -9.80 8.75
C HIS A 72 3.91 -9.25 7.99
N ARG A 73 3.03 -8.51 8.64
CA ARG A 73 1.76 -8.15 8.01
C ARG A 73 1.25 -6.78 8.41
N VAL A 74 0.73 -6.06 7.41
CA VAL A 74 -0.08 -4.86 7.60
C VAL A 74 -1.43 -5.12 6.94
N LYS A 75 -2.51 -5.04 7.72
CA LYS A 75 -3.84 -5.31 7.23
C LYS A 75 -4.73 -4.09 7.46
N VAL A 76 -5.26 -3.54 6.38
CA VAL A 76 -6.10 -2.35 6.42
C VAL A 76 -7.56 -2.76 6.34
N ARG A 77 -8.34 -2.33 7.32
CA ARG A 77 -9.78 -2.57 7.36
C ARG A 77 -10.50 -1.23 7.30
N TYR A 78 -11.45 -1.13 6.37
CA TYR A 78 -12.23 0.07 6.18
C TYR A 78 -13.23 0.28 7.32
N GLU A 79 -13.31 1.51 7.84
CA GLU A 79 -14.26 1.88 8.88
C GLU A 79 -15.41 2.72 8.32
N LYS A 80 -15.08 3.85 7.68
CA LYS A 80 -16.09 4.73 7.11
C LYS A 80 -15.50 5.63 6.02
N GLY A 81 -16.38 6.06 5.11
CA GLY A 81 -16.00 6.96 4.02
C GLY A 81 -16.78 6.63 2.75
N PRO A 82 -16.18 6.90 1.59
CA PRO A 82 -16.88 6.80 0.30
C PRO A 82 -16.95 5.40 -0.29
N PHE A 83 -16.40 4.39 0.39
CA PHE A 83 -16.38 3.03 -0.14
C PHE A 83 -17.57 2.21 0.34
N ARG A 84 -17.98 1.25 -0.47
CA ARG A 84 -18.85 0.16 -0.02
C ARG A 84 -18.02 -0.81 0.81
N TYR A 85 -16.79 -1.08 0.34
CA TYR A 85 -15.80 -1.89 1.05
C TYR A 85 -14.42 -1.50 0.56
N LEU A 86 -13.43 -1.78 1.40
CA LEU A 86 -12.02 -1.63 1.05
C LEU A 86 -11.26 -2.65 1.89
N ASN A 87 -10.53 -3.52 1.22
CA ASN A 87 -9.63 -4.48 1.84
C ASN A 87 -8.25 -4.30 1.27
N ASN A 88 -7.27 -4.20 2.14
CA ASN A 88 -5.89 -4.06 1.71
C ASN A 88 -5.01 -4.86 2.67
N GLU A 89 -4.08 -5.61 2.13
CA GLU A 89 -3.23 -6.48 2.90
C GLU A 89 -1.83 -6.50 2.32
N TRP A 90 -0.85 -6.41 3.22
CA TRP A 90 0.57 -6.50 2.88
C TRP A 90 1.18 -7.61 3.72
N ASP A 91 1.82 -8.58 3.08
CA ASP A 91 2.60 -9.60 3.75
C ASP A 91 4.05 -9.47 3.33
N PHE A 92 4.95 -9.55 4.30
CA PHE A 92 6.38 -9.40 4.10
C PHE A 92 7.08 -10.66 4.59
N GLU A 93 7.64 -11.44 3.68
CA GLU A 93 8.32 -12.66 4.02
C GLU A 93 9.81 -12.58 3.72
N PRO A 94 10.67 -13.11 4.60
CA PRO A 94 12.11 -13.13 4.33
C PRO A 94 12.41 -13.85 3.02
N HIS A 95 13.35 -13.30 2.28
CA HIS A 95 13.83 -13.89 1.05
C HIS A 95 15.36 -13.77 1.02
N PRO A 96 16.10 -14.71 0.39
CA PRO A 96 17.56 -14.65 0.36
C PRO A 96 18.12 -13.34 -0.13
N THR A 97 17.41 -12.63 -1.01
CA THR A 97 17.86 -11.33 -1.56
C THR A 97 17.14 -10.13 -0.95
N GLY A 98 16.36 -10.33 0.12
CA GLY A 98 15.64 -9.24 0.77
C GLY A 98 14.30 -9.67 1.34
N CYS A 99 13.23 -9.38 0.64
CA CYS A 99 11.87 -9.64 1.10
C CYS A 99 10.96 -9.96 -0.07
N CYS A 100 10.07 -10.93 0.13
CA CYS A 100 8.96 -11.15 -0.81
C CYS A 100 7.75 -10.39 -0.28
N VAL A 101 7.29 -9.40 -1.03
CA VAL A 101 6.12 -8.59 -0.70
C VAL A 101 4.91 -9.17 -1.41
N ASP A 102 3.90 -9.52 -0.64
CA ASP A 102 2.62 -9.98 -1.17
C ASP A 102 1.60 -8.88 -0.89
N PHE A 103 1.11 -8.24 -1.94
CA PHE A 103 0.21 -7.10 -1.86
C PHE A 103 -1.16 -7.45 -2.42
N PHE A 104 -2.20 -7.08 -1.69
CA PHE A 104 -3.57 -7.26 -2.13
C PHE A 104 -4.39 -6.02 -1.82
N VAL A 105 -5.19 -5.58 -2.79
CA VAL A 105 -6.18 -4.52 -2.58
C VAL A 105 -7.45 -4.83 -3.37
N ASP A 106 -8.58 -4.61 -2.72
CA ASP A 106 -9.89 -4.81 -3.30
C ASP A 106 -10.84 -3.77 -2.73
N PHE A 107 -11.51 -3.01 -3.59
CA PHE A 107 -12.40 -1.95 -3.12
C PHE A 107 -13.50 -1.63 -4.13
N GLU A 108 -14.54 -0.95 -3.63
CA GLU A 108 -15.60 -0.40 -4.45
C GLU A 108 -16.09 0.89 -3.85
N PHE A 109 -16.19 1.94 -4.66
CA PHE A 109 -16.78 3.19 -4.24
C PHE A 109 -18.31 3.08 -4.22
N ARG A 110 -18.96 3.84 -3.34
CA ARG A 110 -20.42 3.97 -3.36
C ARG A 110 -20.90 4.76 -4.56
N SER A 111 -20.14 5.78 -4.95
CA SER A 111 -20.42 6.59 -6.13
C SER A 111 -20.12 5.82 -7.41
N ARG A 112 -21.10 5.68 -8.28
CA ARG A 112 -20.91 5.02 -9.58
C ARG A 112 -19.99 5.84 -10.48
N ILE A 113 -20.02 7.17 -10.34
CA ILE A 113 -19.15 8.06 -11.13
C ILE A 113 -17.71 7.83 -10.73
N LEU A 114 -17.41 7.80 -9.42
CA LEU A 114 -16.06 7.54 -8.93
C LEU A 114 -15.59 6.14 -9.32
N GLN A 115 -16.47 5.14 -9.18
CA GLN A 115 -16.12 3.76 -9.50
C GLN A 115 -15.76 3.62 -10.97
N ARG A 116 -16.50 4.26 -11.85
CA ARG A 116 -16.20 4.24 -13.28
C ARG A 116 -14.91 4.97 -13.60
N ALA A 117 -14.69 6.12 -12.97
CA ALA A 117 -13.48 6.91 -13.18
C ALA A 117 -12.22 6.15 -12.75
N ILE A 118 -12.25 5.52 -11.55
CA ILE A 118 -11.09 4.79 -11.05
C ILE A 118 -10.86 3.50 -11.85
N GLY A 119 -11.94 2.87 -12.35
CA GLY A 119 -11.83 1.66 -13.14
C GLY A 119 -11.00 1.84 -14.40
N VAL A 120 -11.03 3.03 -14.99
CA VAL A 120 -10.25 3.34 -16.20
C VAL A 120 -8.75 3.41 -15.90
N VAL A 121 -8.37 3.93 -14.72
CA VAL A 121 -6.97 4.21 -14.39
C VAL A 121 -6.41 3.29 -13.31
N PHE A 122 -7.18 2.32 -12.85
CA PHE A 122 -6.83 1.53 -11.68
C PHE A 122 -5.45 0.86 -11.78
N ASN A 123 -5.19 0.18 -12.89
CA ASN A 123 -3.92 -0.53 -13.06
C ASN A 123 -2.72 0.42 -13.02
N GLU A 124 -2.84 1.57 -13.67
CA GLU A 124 -1.80 2.58 -13.67
C GLU A 124 -1.64 3.18 -12.26
N ALA A 125 -2.75 3.39 -11.57
CA ALA A 125 -2.76 3.92 -10.21
C ALA A 125 -2.01 3.00 -9.26
N VAL A 126 -2.29 1.70 -9.31
CA VAL A 126 -1.61 0.71 -8.47
C VAL A 126 -0.12 0.63 -8.80
N ARG A 127 0.21 0.63 -10.09
CA ARG A 127 1.62 0.60 -10.50
C ARG A 127 2.39 1.78 -9.96
N ARG A 128 1.84 2.97 -10.04
CA ARG A 128 2.47 4.18 -9.51
C ARG A 128 2.62 4.12 -7.99
N MET A 129 1.64 3.55 -7.31
CA MET A 129 1.69 3.38 -5.86
C MET A 129 2.83 2.44 -5.46
N VAL A 130 2.92 1.28 -6.10
CA VAL A 130 3.98 0.32 -5.81
C VAL A 130 5.35 0.93 -6.08
N ASN A 131 5.51 1.61 -7.22
CA ASN A 131 6.76 2.27 -7.56
C ASN A 131 7.11 3.39 -6.57
N ALA A 132 6.10 4.10 -6.06
CA ALA A 132 6.31 5.16 -5.07
C ALA A 132 6.84 4.58 -3.76
N PHE A 133 6.32 3.44 -3.31
CA PHE A 133 6.84 2.76 -2.13
C PHE A 133 8.27 2.28 -2.31
N LEU A 134 8.60 1.73 -3.48
CA LEU A 134 9.97 1.28 -3.77
C LEU A 134 10.94 2.45 -3.83
N LYS A 135 10.54 3.55 -4.44
CA LYS A 135 11.35 4.76 -4.48
C LYS A 135 11.54 5.33 -3.08
N ARG A 136 10.50 5.32 -2.26
CA ARG A 136 10.59 5.78 -0.88
C ARG A 136 11.55 4.92 -0.07
N ALA A 137 11.53 3.60 -0.28
CA ALA A 137 12.46 2.70 0.38
C ALA A 137 13.91 3.08 0.03
N ARG A 138 14.16 3.39 -1.23
CA ARG A 138 15.49 3.83 -1.66
C ARG A 138 15.88 5.16 -1.00
N ASP A 139 14.96 6.10 -0.92
CA ASP A 139 15.21 7.42 -0.34
C ASP A 139 15.48 7.32 1.17
N VAL A 140 14.79 6.43 1.88
CA VAL A 140 14.90 6.28 3.33
C VAL A 140 16.05 5.36 3.73
N TYR A 141 16.23 4.24 3.03
CA TYR A 141 17.18 3.20 3.41
C TYR A 141 18.43 3.16 2.52
N GLY A 142 18.47 3.99 1.48
CA GLY A 142 19.57 4.02 0.52
C GLY A 142 19.42 2.98 -0.57
N PRO A 143 20.34 3.01 -1.56
CA PRO A 143 20.30 2.06 -2.66
C PRO A 143 20.53 0.64 -2.14
N PRO A 144 19.97 -0.38 -2.82
CA PRO A 144 20.21 -1.76 -2.42
C PRO A 144 21.67 -2.14 -2.59
N PRO A 145 22.15 -3.15 -1.83
CA PRO A 145 23.53 -3.64 -2.00
C PRO A 145 23.79 -4.05 -3.44
N ALA A 146 25.00 -3.76 -3.92
CA ALA A 146 25.38 -4.02 -5.33
C ALA A 146 25.27 -5.49 -5.72
N THR A 147 25.34 -6.39 -4.74
CA THR A 147 25.24 -7.83 -4.95
C THR A 147 23.81 -8.33 -5.09
N VAL A 148 22.83 -7.47 -4.82
CA VAL A 148 21.43 -7.86 -4.88
C VAL A 148 20.87 -7.40 -6.21
N SER A 149 20.55 -8.35 -7.08
CA SER A 149 19.86 -8.03 -8.32
C SER A 149 18.36 -8.00 -8.04
N VAL A 150 17.71 -6.93 -8.50
CA VAL A 150 16.24 -6.83 -8.40
C VAL A 150 15.68 -7.62 -9.56
N VAL A 151 15.37 -8.88 -9.31
CA VAL A 151 14.72 -9.72 -10.31
C VAL A 151 13.25 -9.82 -9.93
N PRO A 152 12.32 -9.42 -10.80
CA PRO A 152 10.91 -9.61 -10.53
C PRO A 152 10.65 -11.08 -10.23
N ALA A 153 9.86 -11.36 -9.21
CA ALA A 153 9.46 -12.73 -8.95
C ALA A 153 8.73 -13.26 -10.17
N PRO A 154 8.97 -14.54 -10.57
CA PRO A 154 8.25 -15.10 -11.69
C PRO A 154 6.75 -15.00 -11.41
N ALA A 155 6.01 -14.62 -12.43
CA ALA A 155 4.57 -14.51 -12.30
C ALA A 155 4.01 -15.88 -11.89
N ARG A 156 3.49 -15.95 -10.68
CA ARG A 156 2.79 -17.14 -10.22
C ARG A 156 1.31 -16.88 -10.36
N ALA A 157 0.64 -17.77 -11.09
CA ALA A 157 -0.80 -17.74 -11.08
C ALA A 157 -1.25 -17.94 -9.64
N ARG A 158 -2.02 -17.03 -9.11
CA ARG A 158 -2.65 -17.25 -7.82
C ARG A 158 -3.84 -18.18 -8.01
N PRO A 159 -4.01 -19.15 -7.13
CA PRO A 159 -5.21 -19.99 -7.18
C PRO A 159 -6.47 -19.19 -6.93
#